data_df6873737ea5242b5d2907e65674f341
#
_entry.id   df6873737ea5242b5d2907e65674f341
#
_cell.length_a   1.000
_cell.length_b   1.000
_cell.length_c   1.000
_cell.angle_alpha   90.00
_cell.angle_beta   90.00
_cell.angle_gamma   90.00
#
_symmetry.space_group_name_H-M   'P 1'
#
loop_
_entity.id
_entity.type
_entity.pdbx_description
1 polymer ?
#
loop_
_entity_poly.entity_id
_entity_poly.type
_entity_poly.pdbx_seq_one_letter_code
_entity_poly.pdbx_strand_id
1 'polypeptide(L)'
;GVDIVKEQLLIASGQPLSFKQSEVQFRGHAFECRINAEDPQTFLPCPGKVTTFHAPGGLGVRVDSHLYDGYTVPPYYDSLIAKTTCFGESRPLALARMRQALDELVVEGIRTNTPLHRDLVRDAAFRAGGVSIHYLESRLED
;
A
#
# COMPACT_ATOMS: atom_id res chain seq x y z
N GLY A 1 7.16 8.62 -15.36
CA GLY A 1 7.73 7.90 -15.66
C GLY A 1 8.02 6.80 -16.68
N VAL A 2 8.58 5.71 -16.22
CA VAL A 2 8.90 4.53 -17.05
C VAL A 2 7.89 3.43 -16.77
N ASP A 3 7.38 2.78 -17.83
CA ASP A 3 6.58 1.57 -17.68
C ASP A 3 7.51 0.35 -17.53
N ILE A 4 7.75 -0.04 -16.28
CA ILE A 4 8.70 -1.10 -15.93
C ILE A 4 8.27 -2.45 -16.52
N VAL A 5 6.98 -2.77 -16.52
CA VAL A 5 6.48 -4.06 -17.04
C VAL A 5 6.67 -4.14 -18.56
N LYS A 6 6.38 -3.06 -19.27
CA LYS A 6 6.66 -2.97 -20.73
C LYS A 6 8.15 -3.17 -21.00
N GLU A 7 9.02 -2.52 -20.26
CA GLU A 7 10.49 -2.68 -20.43
C GLU A 7 10.93 -4.13 -20.17
N GLN A 8 10.39 -4.79 -19.15
CA GLN A 8 10.67 -6.20 -18.91
C GLN A 8 10.29 -7.09 -20.10
N LEU A 9 9.12 -6.85 -20.72
CA LEU A 9 8.68 -7.60 -21.91
C LEU A 9 9.58 -7.34 -23.11
N LEU A 10 9.98 -6.08 -23.32
CA LEU A 10 10.90 -5.71 -24.41
C LEU A 10 12.26 -6.40 -24.23
N ILE A 11 12.84 -6.38 -23.04
CA ILE A 11 14.11 -7.05 -22.74
C ILE A 11 13.98 -8.58 -22.94
N ALA A 12 12.90 -9.17 -22.47
CA ALA A 12 12.64 -10.61 -22.66
C ALA A 12 12.50 -10.99 -24.13
N SER A 13 12.08 -10.06 -24.99
CA SER A 13 12.04 -10.25 -26.45
C SER A 13 13.37 -9.98 -27.16
N GLY A 14 14.44 -9.71 -26.42
CA GLY A 14 15.78 -9.46 -26.96
C GLY A 14 16.05 -8.01 -27.35
N GLN A 15 15.17 -7.08 -26.98
CA GLN A 15 15.39 -5.65 -27.24
C GLN A 15 16.19 -4.99 -26.11
N PRO A 16 17.00 -3.96 -26.41
CA PRO A 16 17.65 -3.15 -25.37
C PRO A 16 16.61 -2.29 -24.62
N LEU A 17 17.00 -1.76 -23.44
CA LEU A 17 16.22 -0.75 -22.74
C LEU A 17 15.91 0.45 -23.67
N SER A 18 14.67 0.94 -23.60
CA SER A 18 14.21 2.05 -24.43
C SER A 18 14.72 3.43 -23.98
N PHE A 19 15.40 3.51 -22.84
CA PHE A 19 15.93 4.74 -22.26
C PHE A 19 17.31 4.52 -21.61
N LYS A 20 18.03 5.61 -21.37
CA LYS A 20 19.32 5.61 -20.69
C LYS A 20 19.17 5.97 -19.21
N GLN A 21 20.12 5.57 -18.37
CA GLN A 21 20.14 5.93 -16.95
C GLN A 21 20.06 7.45 -16.71
N SER A 22 20.68 8.26 -17.56
CA SER A 22 20.68 9.72 -17.47
C SER A 22 19.30 10.35 -17.73
N GLU A 23 18.38 9.63 -18.33
CA GLU A 23 17.00 10.08 -18.67
C GLU A 23 16.01 9.76 -17.52
N VAL A 24 16.44 8.96 -16.53
CA VAL A 24 15.60 8.62 -15.38
C VAL A 24 15.45 9.84 -14.47
N GLN A 25 14.22 10.25 -14.26
CA GLN A 25 13.87 11.38 -13.39
C GLN A 25 12.91 10.96 -12.29
N PHE A 26 13.21 11.30 -11.05
CA PHE A 26 12.30 11.18 -9.93
C PHE A 26 11.34 12.37 -9.90
N ARG A 27 10.03 12.11 -9.92
CA ARG A 27 9.01 13.15 -9.88
C ARG A 27 8.00 12.81 -8.80
N GLY A 28 7.79 13.76 -7.90
CA GLY A 28 6.82 13.60 -6.81
C GLY A 28 7.24 12.54 -5.79
N HIS A 29 6.24 12.05 -5.07
CA HIS A 29 6.40 11.08 -4.00
C HIS A 29 5.23 10.11 -3.99
N ALA A 30 5.47 8.85 -3.63
CA ALA A 30 4.42 7.85 -3.48
C ALA A 30 4.56 7.10 -2.16
N PHE A 31 3.41 6.68 -1.62
CA PHE A 31 3.31 5.72 -0.55
C PHE A 31 2.47 4.54 -1.00
N GLU A 32 2.84 3.35 -0.59
CA GLU A 32 2.03 2.15 -0.73
C GLU A 32 1.80 1.55 0.66
N CYS A 33 0.53 1.26 0.96
CA CYS A 33 0.13 0.47 2.13
C CYS A 33 -0.38 -0.88 1.64
N ARG A 34 0.25 -1.96 2.10
CA ARG A 34 -0.22 -3.33 1.89
C ARG A 34 -1.26 -3.65 2.96
N ILE A 35 -2.51 -3.77 2.54
CA ILE A 35 -3.62 -4.12 3.42
C ILE A 35 -3.69 -5.64 3.51
N ASN A 36 -3.46 -6.15 4.72
CA ASN A 36 -3.45 -7.56 5.01
C ASN A 36 -4.65 -7.94 5.89
N ALA A 37 -5.22 -9.12 5.65
CA ALA A 37 -6.19 -9.76 6.53
C ALA A 37 -5.48 -10.32 7.76
N GLU A 38 -5.13 -9.45 8.70
CA GLU A 38 -4.33 -9.71 9.89
C GLU A 38 -4.86 -8.93 11.08
N ASP A 39 -4.72 -9.48 12.27
CA ASP A 39 -4.92 -8.74 13.50
C ASP A 39 -3.85 -7.65 13.63
N PRO A 40 -4.24 -6.38 13.84
CA PRO A 40 -3.30 -5.26 13.82
C PRO A 40 -2.32 -5.24 15.02
N GLN A 41 -2.54 -6.05 16.03
CA GLN A 41 -1.71 -6.13 17.26
C GLN A 41 -0.83 -7.38 17.27
N THR A 42 -1.42 -8.52 16.92
CA THR A 42 -0.71 -9.82 16.97
C THR A 42 -0.09 -10.22 15.65
N PHE A 43 -0.46 -9.55 14.55
CA PHE A 43 -0.07 -9.87 13.17
C PHE A 43 -0.48 -11.27 12.70
N LEU A 44 -1.36 -11.94 13.45
CA LEU A 44 -1.87 -13.25 13.05
C LEU A 44 -2.86 -13.11 11.89
N PRO A 45 -2.81 -14.00 10.89
CA PRO A 45 -3.75 -14.03 9.79
C PRO A 45 -5.20 -14.15 10.30
N CYS A 46 -6.09 -13.36 9.70
CA CYS A 46 -7.53 -13.33 9.99
C CYS A 46 -8.33 -13.62 8.70
N PRO A 47 -8.28 -14.86 8.17
CA PRO A 47 -9.10 -15.24 7.02
C PRO A 47 -10.58 -15.21 7.40
N GLY A 48 -11.47 -15.05 6.41
CA GLY A 48 -12.90 -15.03 6.66
C GLY A 48 -13.69 -14.33 5.57
N LYS A 49 -14.99 -14.15 5.81
CA LYS A 49 -15.88 -13.53 4.85
C LYS A 49 -15.90 -12.01 5.01
N VAL A 50 -15.55 -11.30 3.93
CA VAL A 50 -15.71 -9.85 3.81
C VAL A 50 -17.19 -9.54 3.61
N THR A 51 -17.78 -8.78 4.51
CA THR A 51 -19.20 -8.38 4.41
C THR A 51 -19.38 -7.09 3.62
N THR A 52 -18.42 -6.16 3.78
CA THR A 52 -18.41 -4.88 3.06
C THR A 52 -16.99 -4.56 2.62
N PHE A 53 -16.83 -4.15 1.38
CA PHE A 53 -15.60 -3.62 0.83
C PHE A 53 -15.85 -2.31 0.11
N HIS A 54 -15.23 -1.23 0.58
CA HIS A 54 -15.21 0.06 -0.12
C HIS A 54 -13.77 0.49 -0.37
N ALA A 55 -13.39 0.57 -1.65
CA ALA A 55 -12.08 1.05 -2.06
C ALA A 55 -12.08 2.59 -2.13
N PRO A 56 -11.10 3.25 -1.50
CA PRO A 56 -10.96 4.70 -1.60
C PRO A 56 -10.65 5.13 -3.03
N GLY A 57 -11.04 6.36 -3.35
CA GLY A 57 -10.83 6.94 -4.66
C GLY A 57 -10.23 8.35 -4.62
N GLY A 58 -10.14 8.97 -5.81
CA GLY A 58 -9.72 10.35 -5.95
C GLY A 58 -8.37 10.53 -6.65
N LEU A 59 -7.98 11.81 -6.79
CA LEU A 59 -6.77 12.18 -7.51
C LEU A 59 -5.50 11.66 -6.83
N GLY A 60 -4.73 10.85 -7.56
CA GLY A 60 -3.48 10.27 -7.06
C GLY A 60 -3.68 9.11 -6.10
N VAL A 61 -4.89 8.52 -6.03
CA VAL A 61 -5.19 7.31 -5.27
C VAL A 61 -5.40 6.15 -6.24
N ARG A 62 -4.74 5.03 -5.97
CA ARG A 62 -4.91 3.75 -6.67
C ARG A 62 -5.07 2.63 -5.66
N VAL A 63 -6.05 1.77 -5.89
CA VAL A 63 -6.25 0.55 -5.10
C VAL A 63 -6.22 -0.65 -6.04
N ASP A 64 -5.34 -1.60 -5.75
CA ASP A 64 -5.30 -2.90 -6.40
C ASP A 64 -5.78 -3.94 -5.40
N SER A 65 -6.92 -4.58 -5.68
CA SER A 65 -7.54 -5.56 -4.80
C SER A 65 -8.33 -6.59 -5.60
N HIS A 66 -8.49 -7.76 -5.02
CA HIS A 66 -9.40 -8.81 -5.50
C HIS A 66 -10.67 -8.91 -4.65
N LEU A 67 -10.84 -8.02 -3.66
CA LEU A 67 -11.98 -8.02 -2.77
C LEU A 67 -13.26 -7.50 -3.44
N TYR A 68 -14.37 -8.04 -2.99
CA TYR A 68 -15.74 -7.56 -3.23
C TYR A 68 -16.63 -7.99 -2.06
N ASP A 69 -17.80 -7.39 -1.91
CA ASP A 69 -18.76 -7.76 -0.88
C ASP A 69 -19.15 -9.25 -0.98
N GLY A 70 -18.95 -9.97 0.11
CA GLY A 70 -19.20 -11.41 0.17
C GLY A 70 -18.01 -12.30 -0.18
N TYR A 71 -16.87 -11.75 -0.61
CA TYR A 71 -15.64 -12.52 -0.84
C TYR A 71 -15.16 -13.22 0.43
N THR A 72 -14.69 -14.45 0.30
CA THR A 72 -14.08 -15.19 1.42
C THR A 72 -12.56 -15.25 1.23
N VAL A 73 -11.81 -14.59 2.12
CA VAL A 73 -10.37 -14.67 2.17
C VAL A 73 -9.97 -16.06 2.63
N PRO A 74 -9.27 -16.86 1.80
CA PRO A 74 -8.89 -18.22 2.15
C PRO A 74 -7.69 -18.25 3.11
N PRO A 75 -7.55 -19.29 3.96
CA PRO A 75 -6.44 -19.42 4.88
C PRO A 75 -5.16 -20.02 4.26
N TYR A 76 -5.15 -20.30 2.95
CA TYR A 76 -4.11 -21.10 2.28
C TYR A 76 -3.02 -20.27 1.60
N TYR A 77 -3.21 -18.96 1.51
CA TYR A 77 -2.31 -18.02 0.83
C TYR A 77 -1.88 -16.90 1.77
N ASP A 78 -1.02 -16.01 1.24
CA ASP A 78 -0.65 -14.77 1.91
C ASP A 78 -1.90 -13.97 2.32
N SER A 79 -1.80 -13.25 3.42
CA SER A 79 -2.85 -12.41 4.00
C SER A 79 -3.12 -11.13 3.19
N LEU A 80 -2.33 -10.81 2.16
CA LEU A 80 -2.47 -9.61 1.35
C LEU A 80 -3.80 -9.59 0.60
N ILE A 81 -4.64 -8.57 0.87
CA ILE A 81 -5.97 -8.42 0.27
C ILE A 81 -6.13 -7.16 -0.58
N ALA A 82 -5.32 -6.14 -0.34
CA ALA A 82 -5.29 -4.92 -1.15
C ALA A 82 -3.94 -4.22 -1.06
N LYS A 83 -3.62 -3.42 -2.09
CA LYS A 83 -2.55 -2.43 -2.06
C LYS A 83 -3.16 -1.07 -2.33
N THR A 84 -3.03 -0.16 -1.37
CA THR A 84 -3.44 1.24 -1.54
C THR A 84 -2.20 2.06 -1.80
N THR A 85 -2.13 2.68 -2.98
CA THR A 85 -1.00 3.51 -3.40
C THR A 85 -1.47 4.95 -3.59
N CYS A 86 -0.78 5.90 -2.97
CA CYS A 86 -1.06 7.31 -3.10
C CYS A 86 0.16 8.07 -3.62
N PHE A 87 -0.04 8.87 -4.67
CA PHE A 87 0.97 9.73 -5.28
C PHE A 87 0.66 11.20 -4.99
N GLY A 88 1.71 12.01 -4.85
CA GLY A 88 1.63 13.48 -4.76
C GLY A 88 2.88 14.13 -5.32
N GLU A 89 2.80 15.39 -5.69
CA GLU A 89 3.96 16.18 -6.17
C GLU A 89 5.02 16.37 -5.08
N SER A 90 4.64 16.19 -3.83
CA SER A 90 5.53 16.25 -2.67
C SER A 90 5.19 15.13 -1.66
N ARG A 91 6.16 14.81 -0.77
CA ARG A 91 5.95 13.86 0.33
C ARG A 91 4.75 14.25 1.23
N PRO A 92 4.61 15.51 1.70
CA PRO A 92 3.44 15.90 2.51
C PRO A 92 2.11 15.69 1.79
N LEU A 93 2.03 15.97 0.48
CA LEU A 93 0.82 15.80 -0.31
C LEU A 93 0.48 14.32 -0.50
N ALA A 94 1.46 13.48 -0.84
CA ALA A 94 1.27 12.04 -0.97
C ALA A 94 0.79 11.42 0.36
N LEU A 95 1.36 11.87 1.49
CA LEU A 95 0.97 11.42 2.83
C LEU A 95 -0.43 11.88 3.23
N ALA A 96 -0.82 13.12 2.87
CA ALA A 96 -2.18 13.62 3.11
C ALA A 96 -3.22 12.79 2.34
N ARG A 97 -2.93 12.45 1.08
CA ARG A 97 -3.78 11.56 0.26
C ARG A 97 -3.87 10.16 0.85
N MET A 98 -2.75 9.60 1.32
CA MET A 98 -2.75 8.29 1.97
C MET A 98 -3.60 8.28 3.25
N ARG A 99 -3.50 9.32 4.07
CA ARG A 99 -4.35 9.45 5.27
C ARG A 99 -5.83 9.44 4.91
N GLN A 100 -6.23 10.25 3.93
CA GLN A 100 -7.61 10.30 3.46
C GLN A 100 -8.06 8.94 2.89
N ALA A 101 -7.23 8.31 2.06
CA ALA A 101 -7.52 7.00 1.48
C ALA A 101 -7.70 5.92 2.55
N LEU A 102 -6.83 5.88 3.58
CA LEU A 102 -6.95 4.92 4.68
C LEU A 102 -8.19 5.21 5.56
N ASP A 103 -8.59 6.48 5.73
CA ASP A 103 -9.80 6.84 6.47
C ASP A 103 -11.08 6.45 5.69
N GLU A 104 -11.05 6.52 4.36
CA GLU A 104 -12.16 6.13 3.47
C GLU A 104 -12.25 4.62 3.25
N LEU A 105 -11.12 3.89 3.32
CA LEU A 105 -11.08 2.45 3.11
C LEU A 105 -11.94 1.71 4.14
N VAL A 106 -12.90 0.89 3.65
CA VAL A 106 -13.72 0.02 4.49
C VAL A 106 -13.49 -1.44 4.11
N VAL A 107 -13.16 -2.25 5.10
CA VAL A 107 -13.13 -3.72 5.01
C VAL A 107 -13.79 -4.25 6.28
N GLU A 108 -14.98 -4.82 6.14
CA GLU A 108 -15.74 -5.38 7.27
C GLU A 108 -15.88 -6.89 7.15
N GLY A 109 -16.13 -7.56 8.28
CA GLY A 109 -16.27 -9.01 8.39
C GLY A 109 -14.99 -9.74 8.76
N ILE A 110 -13.83 -9.12 8.55
CA ILE A 110 -12.51 -9.63 8.94
C ILE A 110 -11.70 -8.53 9.61
N ARG A 111 -10.63 -8.91 10.33
CA ARG A 111 -9.64 -7.94 10.83
C ARG A 111 -8.60 -7.66 9.77
N THR A 112 -8.12 -6.41 9.73
CA THR A 112 -7.04 -5.98 8.84
C THR A 112 -6.03 -5.14 9.61
N ASN A 113 -4.83 -4.99 9.04
CA ASN A 113 -3.79 -4.10 9.55
C ASN A 113 -4.03 -2.61 9.22
N THR A 114 -5.19 -2.24 8.69
CA THR A 114 -5.54 -0.84 8.38
C THR A 114 -5.38 0.12 9.57
N PRO A 115 -5.77 -0.24 10.82
CA PRO A 115 -5.53 0.62 11.98
C PRO A 115 -4.05 0.95 12.18
N LEU A 116 -3.16 -0.03 12.05
CA LEU A 116 -1.72 0.17 12.15
C LEU A 116 -1.21 1.17 11.10
N HIS A 117 -1.66 1.07 9.84
CA HIS A 117 -1.31 2.03 8.80
C HIS A 117 -1.83 3.44 9.11
N ARG A 118 -3.04 3.56 9.65
CA ARG A 118 -3.61 4.86 10.08
C ARG A 118 -2.74 5.53 11.15
N ASP A 119 -2.22 4.75 12.09
CA ASP A 119 -1.33 5.26 13.15
C ASP A 119 0.04 5.66 12.58
N LEU A 120 0.64 4.82 11.74
CA LEU A 120 1.94 5.10 11.10
C LEU A 120 1.92 6.38 10.26
N VAL A 121 0.91 6.59 9.43
CA VAL A 121 0.84 7.79 8.58
C VAL A 121 0.57 9.08 9.37
N ARG A 122 0.16 8.96 10.64
CA ARG A 122 -0.01 10.08 11.58
C ARG A 122 1.20 10.31 12.46
N ASP A 123 2.07 9.33 12.58
CA ASP A 123 3.25 9.38 13.43
C ASP A 123 4.22 10.50 13.00
N ALA A 124 4.75 11.23 13.97
CA ALA A 124 5.59 12.40 13.72
C ALA A 124 6.93 12.05 13.06
N ALA A 125 7.58 10.97 13.53
CA ALA A 125 8.87 10.52 12.99
C ALA A 125 8.71 9.95 11.56
N PHE A 126 7.66 9.13 11.33
CA PHE A 126 7.34 8.63 10.00
C PHE A 126 7.04 9.79 9.01
N ARG A 127 6.30 10.80 9.45
CA ARG A 127 5.99 11.99 8.65
C ARG A 127 7.23 12.81 8.30
N ALA A 128 8.16 12.96 9.23
CA ALA A 128 9.44 13.64 9.00
C ALA A 128 10.31 12.89 7.99
N GLY A 129 10.20 11.57 7.91
CA GLY A 129 11.00 10.72 7.04
C GLY A 129 12.32 10.27 7.69
N GLY A 130 13.09 9.45 6.96
CA GLY A 130 14.38 8.95 7.44
C GLY A 130 14.29 7.79 8.43
N VAL A 131 13.09 7.24 8.67
CA VAL A 131 12.92 6.04 9.48
C VAL A 131 13.51 4.81 8.78
N SER A 132 14.08 3.88 9.57
CA SER A 132 14.62 2.61 9.05
C SER A 132 13.52 1.57 8.84
N ILE A 133 13.88 0.44 8.21
CA ILE A 133 12.98 -0.72 8.05
C ILE A 133 12.59 -1.35 9.40
N HIS A 134 13.36 -1.12 10.48
CA HIS A 134 13.11 -1.61 11.84
C HIS A 134 12.26 -0.66 12.68
N TYR A 135 11.77 0.43 12.08
CA TYR A 135 11.03 1.46 12.82
C TYR A 135 9.77 0.90 13.52
N LEU A 136 9.03 0.03 12.84
CA LEU A 136 7.83 -0.57 13.42
C LEU A 136 8.17 -1.51 14.57
N GLU A 137 9.20 -2.34 14.42
CA GLU A 137 9.69 -3.26 15.48
C GLU A 137 10.02 -2.48 16.75
N SER A 138 10.81 -1.41 16.63
CA SER A 138 11.18 -0.56 17.76
C SER A 138 9.99 0.07 18.47
N ARG A 139 8.91 0.39 17.75
CA ARG A 139 7.68 0.94 18.36
C ARG A 139 6.80 -0.08 19.08
N LEU A 140 6.96 -1.36 18.74
CA LEU A 140 6.17 -2.43 19.35
C LEU A 140 6.83 -2.98 20.62
N GLU A 141 8.12 -2.68 20.83
CA GLU A 141 8.88 -3.06 22.03
C GLU A 141 8.72 -2.05 23.19
N ASP A 142 8.24 -0.81 22.89
CA ASP A 142 7.93 0.24 23.87
C ASP A 142 6.46 0.14 24.36
#